data_e7a1d8fe3899e322042c681985a2658e
#
_entry.id   e7a1d8fe3899e322042c681985a2658e
#
_cell.length_a   1.000
_cell.length_b   1.000
_cell.length_c   1.000
_cell.angle_alpha   90.00
_cell.angle_beta   90.00
_cell.angle_gamma   90.00
#
_symmetry.space_group_name_H-M   'P 1'
#
loop_
_entity.id
_entity.type
_entity.pdbx_description
1 polymer ?
#
loop_
_entity_poly.entity_id
_entity_poly.type
_entity_poly.pdbx_seq_one_letter_code
_entity_poly.pdbx_strand_id
1 'polypeptide(L)'
;MDSEAKKLKSQLRKRFRAEREFLVVESDWEHLISAKEIQGAQNIASYESYGFEPDTKALNSNLISLGKNLLLPHMLEDKSLEWRKTDGTLFTGDLDVVIMPALHIDRNGNRLGQGGGSYDRALQKLKAWKVALVYPGELTSEAIPNEPHDQRVDAAATAEILVRFTAPN
;
A
#
# COMPACT_ATOMS: atom_id res chain seq x y z
N MET A 1 16.16 -20.17 -12.53
CA MET A 1 16.96 -18.93 -12.54
C MET A 1 16.07 -17.74 -12.16
N ASP A 2 16.54 -16.94 -11.23
CA ASP A 2 15.85 -15.71 -10.91
C ASP A 2 16.03 -14.71 -12.06
N SER A 3 14.92 -14.02 -12.41
CA SER A 3 14.99 -12.97 -13.43
C SER A 3 15.88 -11.82 -12.96
N GLU A 4 16.44 -11.08 -13.92
CA GLU A 4 17.23 -9.89 -13.62
C GLU A 4 16.40 -8.87 -12.81
N ALA A 5 15.13 -8.68 -13.17
CA ALA A 5 14.21 -7.82 -12.45
C ALA A 5 14.07 -8.23 -10.98
N LYS A 6 13.96 -9.53 -10.71
CA LYS A 6 13.87 -10.06 -9.34
C LYS A 6 15.12 -9.76 -8.53
N LYS A 7 16.30 -9.93 -9.14
CA LYS A 7 17.58 -9.62 -8.49
C LYS A 7 17.70 -8.13 -8.18
N LEU A 8 17.36 -7.27 -9.13
CA LEU A 8 17.39 -5.82 -8.95
C LEU A 8 16.41 -5.38 -7.85
N LYS A 9 15.19 -5.93 -7.84
CA LYS A 9 14.22 -5.63 -6.77
C LYS A 9 14.76 -6.04 -5.40
N SER A 10 15.41 -7.20 -5.29
CA SER A 10 16.01 -7.64 -4.04
C SER A 10 17.09 -6.68 -3.53
N GLN A 11 17.94 -6.18 -4.43
CA GLN A 11 18.96 -5.19 -4.10
C GLN A 11 18.32 -3.85 -3.67
N LEU A 12 17.30 -3.40 -4.40
CA LEU A 12 16.58 -2.17 -4.07
C LEU A 12 15.88 -2.27 -2.70
N ARG A 13 15.26 -3.41 -2.40
CA ARG A 13 14.63 -3.63 -1.09
C ARG A 13 15.64 -3.49 0.05
N LYS A 14 16.81 -4.09 -0.10
CA LYS A 14 17.87 -4.01 0.90
C LYS A 14 18.31 -2.56 1.13
N ARG A 15 18.52 -1.82 0.06
CA ARG A 15 18.91 -0.41 0.10
C ARG A 15 17.82 0.44 0.77
N PHE A 16 16.58 0.32 0.31
CA PHE A 16 15.49 1.16 0.81
C PHE A 16 15.11 0.85 2.25
N ARG A 17 15.22 -0.41 2.67
CA ARG A 17 15.04 -0.75 4.10
C ARG A 17 16.09 -0.08 4.97
N ALA A 18 17.33 -0.04 4.53
CA ALA A 18 18.41 0.61 5.27
C ALA A 18 18.24 2.13 5.34
N GLU A 19 17.73 2.75 4.27
CA GLU A 19 17.49 4.19 4.20
C GLU A 19 16.25 4.63 5.01
N ARG A 20 15.28 3.75 5.16
CA ARG A 20 13.94 4.09 5.67
C ARG A 20 13.94 4.70 7.07
N GLU A 21 14.76 4.22 7.99
CA GLU A 21 14.79 4.76 9.35
C GLU A 21 15.15 6.25 9.42
N PHE A 22 15.88 6.74 8.41
CA PHE A 22 16.27 8.15 8.29
C PHE A 22 15.19 9.01 7.61
N LEU A 23 14.16 8.39 7.07
CA LEU A 23 13.09 9.07 6.33
C LEU A 23 11.80 9.21 7.15
N VAL A 24 11.76 8.64 8.35
CA VAL A 24 10.54 8.60 9.18
C VAL A 24 10.01 10.00 9.45
N VAL A 25 8.75 10.21 9.09
CA VAL A 25 8.00 11.44 9.31
C VAL A 25 6.63 11.05 9.82
N GLU A 26 6.17 11.71 10.89
CA GLU A 26 4.81 11.51 11.38
C GLU A 26 3.78 12.17 10.47
N SER A 27 2.59 11.58 10.37
CA SER A 27 1.50 12.10 9.58
C SER A 27 0.17 11.78 10.22
N ASP A 28 -0.78 12.71 10.10
CA ASP A 28 -2.20 12.48 10.39
C ASP A 28 -2.97 12.00 9.16
N TRP A 29 -2.31 11.92 8.01
CA TRP A 29 -2.86 11.46 6.73
C TRP A 29 -4.06 12.28 6.24
N GLU A 30 -4.11 13.55 6.59
CA GLU A 30 -5.21 14.45 6.23
C GLU A 30 -5.45 14.49 4.71
N HIS A 31 -4.37 14.56 3.92
CA HIS A 31 -4.48 14.60 2.45
C HIS A 31 -5.13 13.35 1.89
N LEU A 32 -4.86 12.19 2.50
CA LEU A 32 -5.48 10.93 2.09
C LEU A 32 -6.92 10.86 2.57
N ILE A 33 -7.17 11.15 3.84
CA ILE A 33 -8.52 11.05 4.45
C ILE A 33 -9.51 11.96 3.73
N SER A 34 -9.10 13.16 3.32
CA SER A 34 -9.96 14.11 2.61
C SER A 34 -10.13 13.81 1.12
N ALA A 35 -9.42 12.81 0.58
CA ALA A 35 -9.56 12.44 -0.83
C ALA A 35 -10.98 11.93 -1.12
N LYS A 36 -11.50 12.27 -2.31
CA LYS A 36 -12.85 11.86 -2.72
C LYS A 36 -13.03 10.33 -2.70
N GLU A 37 -12.00 9.60 -3.04
CA GLU A 37 -12.01 8.13 -3.04
C GLU A 37 -12.24 7.57 -1.63
N ILE A 38 -11.62 8.18 -0.63
CA ILE A 38 -11.82 7.80 0.77
C ILE A 38 -13.20 8.25 1.26
N GLN A 39 -13.56 9.48 0.98
CA GLN A 39 -14.85 10.03 1.44
C GLN A 39 -16.04 9.25 0.89
N GLY A 40 -15.96 8.81 -0.36
CA GLY A 40 -17.01 8.03 -1.01
C GLY A 40 -16.98 6.53 -0.70
N ALA A 41 -15.96 6.05 -0.02
CA ALA A 41 -15.80 4.62 0.28
C ALA A 41 -16.53 4.23 1.57
N GLN A 42 -17.00 2.99 1.63
CA GLN A 42 -17.54 2.39 2.85
C GLN A 42 -16.61 1.29 3.37
N ASN A 43 -16.14 0.41 2.50
CA ASN A 43 -15.30 -0.73 2.86
C ASN A 43 -13.85 -0.42 2.47
N ILE A 44 -13.00 -0.19 3.48
CA ILE A 44 -11.61 0.23 3.28
C ILE A 44 -10.69 -0.80 3.92
N ALA A 45 -9.86 -1.44 3.10
CA ALA A 45 -8.76 -2.25 3.60
C ALA A 45 -7.57 -1.35 3.92
N SER A 46 -6.96 -1.59 5.07
CA SER A 46 -5.75 -0.90 5.52
C SER A 46 -4.82 -1.95 6.11
N TYR A 47 -3.83 -1.54 6.88
CA TYR A 47 -2.90 -2.46 7.54
C TYR A 47 -2.43 -1.86 8.86
N GLU A 48 -1.91 -2.72 9.73
CA GLU A 48 -1.25 -2.31 10.96
C GLU A 48 0.25 -2.20 10.70
N SER A 49 0.76 -0.98 10.72
CA SER A 49 2.18 -0.71 10.48
C SER A 49 3.06 -1.26 11.60
N TYR A 50 4.26 -1.69 11.24
CA TYR A 50 5.26 -2.09 12.20
C TYR A 50 6.65 -1.58 11.78
N GLY A 51 7.59 -1.55 12.73
CA GLY A 51 8.95 -1.10 12.46
C GLY A 51 8.98 0.36 11.99
N PHE A 52 9.73 0.61 10.92
CA PHE A 52 9.86 1.94 10.33
C PHE A 52 8.84 2.24 9.23
N GLU A 53 7.83 1.42 9.06
CA GLU A 53 6.75 1.74 8.11
C GLU A 53 6.04 3.05 8.51
N PRO A 54 5.49 3.80 7.52
CA PRO A 54 4.62 4.93 7.83
C PRO A 54 3.50 4.50 8.78
N ASP A 55 3.35 5.20 9.90
CA ASP A 55 2.45 4.80 10.98
C ASP A 55 0.98 4.91 10.55
N THR A 56 0.25 3.83 10.67
CA THR A 56 -1.18 3.74 10.29
C THR A 56 -2.13 3.84 11.47
N LYS A 57 -1.65 3.95 12.69
CA LYS A 57 -2.50 3.93 13.89
C LYS A 57 -3.54 5.04 13.88
N ALA A 58 -3.11 6.28 13.68
CA ALA A 58 -4.01 7.44 13.62
C ALA A 58 -4.94 7.36 12.42
N LEU A 59 -4.42 6.95 11.26
CA LEU A 59 -5.21 6.76 10.05
C LEU A 59 -6.36 5.77 10.29
N ASN A 60 -6.04 4.60 10.80
CA ASN A 60 -7.03 3.55 11.05
C ASN A 60 -8.10 3.99 12.06
N SER A 61 -7.68 4.66 13.15
CA SER A 61 -8.62 5.22 14.14
C SER A 61 -9.55 6.25 13.51
N ASN A 62 -9.02 7.13 12.67
CA ASN A 62 -9.82 8.17 12.01
C ASN A 62 -10.81 7.57 11.01
N LEU A 63 -10.43 6.55 10.26
CA LEU A 63 -11.34 5.87 9.34
C LEU A 63 -12.52 5.23 10.09
N ILE A 64 -12.24 4.59 11.22
CA ILE A 64 -13.29 4.02 12.09
C ILE A 64 -14.20 5.14 12.61
N SER A 65 -13.65 6.25 13.08
CA SER A 65 -14.41 7.41 13.59
C SER A 65 -15.31 8.04 12.54
N LEU A 66 -14.92 7.94 11.26
CA LEU A 66 -15.73 8.41 10.12
C LEU A 66 -16.85 7.42 9.73
N GLY A 67 -16.98 6.31 10.44
CA GLY A 67 -17.99 5.29 10.17
C GLY A 67 -17.63 4.32 9.05
N LYS A 68 -16.37 4.29 8.63
CA LYS A 68 -15.91 3.35 7.60
C LYS A 68 -15.77 1.95 8.17
N ASN A 69 -16.02 0.93 7.34
CA ASN A 69 -15.69 -0.44 7.67
C ASN A 69 -14.21 -0.68 7.41
N LEU A 70 -13.43 -0.81 8.47
CA LEU A 70 -12.00 -1.06 8.36
C LEU A 70 -11.75 -2.57 8.28
N LEU A 71 -11.03 -3.00 7.24
CA LEU A 71 -10.63 -4.38 7.03
C LEU A 71 -9.11 -4.47 7.11
N LEU A 72 -8.60 -5.50 7.77
CA LEU A 72 -7.17 -5.74 7.95
C LEU A 72 -6.75 -7.03 7.25
N PRO A 73 -5.55 -7.07 6.66
CA PRO A 73 -5.09 -8.27 5.98
C PRO A 73 -4.65 -9.34 6.98
N HIS A 74 -5.03 -10.57 6.69
CA HIS A 74 -4.53 -11.74 7.38
C HIS A 74 -3.88 -12.66 6.35
N MET A 75 -2.58 -12.89 6.51
CA MET A 75 -1.83 -13.74 5.59
C MET A 75 -2.02 -15.21 5.92
N LEU A 76 -2.42 -15.99 4.92
CA LEU A 76 -2.55 -17.43 5.00
C LEU A 76 -1.21 -18.13 4.75
N GLU A 77 -1.15 -19.44 5.00
CA GLU A 77 0.07 -20.24 4.82
C GLU A 77 0.60 -20.19 3.38
N ASP A 78 -0.30 -20.15 2.40
CA ASP A 78 0.06 -20.03 0.97
C ASP A 78 0.43 -18.60 0.55
N LYS A 79 0.51 -17.68 1.52
CA LYS A 79 0.79 -16.24 1.35
C LYS A 79 -0.29 -15.44 0.64
N SER A 80 -1.48 -16.00 0.44
CA SER A 80 -2.66 -15.24 0.05
C SER A 80 -3.17 -14.40 1.22
N LEU A 81 -3.97 -13.36 0.93
CA LEU A 81 -4.54 -12.49 1.95
C LEU A 81 -6.05 -12.72 2.08
N GLU A 82 -6.49 -12.83 3.33
CA GLU A 82 -7.89 -12.66 3.73
C GLU A 82 -8.06 -11.26 4.31
N TRP A 83 -9.24 -10.72 4.16
CA TRP A 83 -9.60 -9.45 4.78
C TRP A 83 -10.51 -9.73 5.98
N ARG A 84 -10.17 -9.19 7.13
CA ARG A 84 -10.91 -9.39 8.37
C ARG A 84 -11.32 -8.06 8.98
N LYS A 85 -12.51 -8.06 9.58
CA LYS A 85 -12.98 -6.95 10.41
C LYS A 85 -12.10 -6.83 11.65
N THR A 86 -12.24 -5.71 12.36
CA THR A 86 -11.44 -5.46 13.58
C THR A 86 -11.73 -6.46 14.71
N ASP A 87 -12.89 -7.12 14.69
CA ASP A 87 -13.22 -8.21 15.62
C ASP A 87 -12.67 -9.58 15.21
N GLY A 88 -11.95 -9.63 14.09
CA GLY A 88 -11.34 -10.86 13.55
C GLY A 88 -12.23 -11.68 12.61
N THR A 89 -13.48 -11.29 12.40
CA THR A 89 -14.37 -12.03 11.50
C THR A 89 -14.01 -11.80 10.04
N LEU A 90 -14.17 -12.85 9.23
CA LEU A 90 -13.88 -12.81 7.80
C LEU A 90 -14.83 -11.86 7.08
N PHE A 91 -14.27 -11.01 6.22
CA PHE A 91 -15.02 -10.13 5.33
C PHE A 91 -14.93 -10.67 3.90
N THR A 92 -16.09 -10.89 3.28
CA THR A 92 -16.18 -11.44 1.91
C THR A 92 -16.83 -10.48 0.92
N GLY A 93 -17.18 -9.28 1.35
CA GLY A 93 -17.78 -8.26 0.49
C GLY A 93 -16.73 -7.57 -0.41
N ASP A 94 -17.20 -6.62 -1.19
CA ASP A 94 -16.34 -5.83 -2.09
C ASP A 94 -15.62 -4.72 -1.32
N LEU A 95 -14.33 -4.55 -1.61
CA LEU A 95 -13.54 -3.44 -1.11
C LEU A 95 -13.67 -2.25 -2.05
N ASP A 96 -13.84 -1.05 -1.48
CA ASP A 96 -13.86 0.20 -2.24
C ASP A 96 -12.46 0.79 -2.38
N VAL A 97 -11.66 0.65 -1.33
CA VAL A 97 -10.28 1.17 -1.28
C VAL A 97 -9.38 0.14 -0.61
N VAL A 98 -8.15 0.02 -1.11
CA VAL A 98 -7.08 -0.72 -0.44
C VAL A 98 -5.92 0.25 -0.18
N ILE A 99 -5.63 0.45 1.11
CA ILE A 99 -4.45 1.18 1.57
C ILE A 99 -3.39 0.14 1.89
N MET A 100 -2.23 0.24 1.28
CA MET A 100 -1.20 -0.79 1.38
C MET A 100 0.18 -0.24 1.68
N PRO A 101 1.08 -1.07 2.28
CA PRO A 101 2.46 -0.69 2.47
C PRO A 101 3.25 -0.78 1.16
N ALA A 102 4.30 0.02 1.08
CA ALA A 102 5.29 -0.05 0.02
C ALA A 102 6.64 0.41 0.56
N LEU A 103 7.72 -0.12 0.01
CA LEU A 103 9.08 0.39 0.26
C LEU A 103 9.40 1.59 -0.63
N HIS A 104 8.84 1.61 -1.82
CA HIS A 104 9.11 2.66 -2.81
C HIS A 104 8.05 2.65 -3.91
N ILE A 105 7.77 3.81 -4.47
CA ILE A 105 6.82 3.97 -5.59
C ILE A 105 7.51 4.83 -6.66
N ASP A 106 7.48 4.39 -7.91
CA ASP A 106 7.99 5.19 -9.02
C ASP A 106 6.89 6.07 -9.65
N ARG A 107 7.29 6.91 -10.60
CA ARG A 107 6.39 7.86 -11.27
C ARG A 107 5.22 7.21 -12.03
N ASN A 108 5.34 5.93 -12.33
CA ASN A 108 4.33 5.19 -13.08
C ASN A 108 3.38 4.41 -12.18
N GLY A 109 3.54 4.52 -10.86
CA GLY A 109 2.75 3.78 -9.90
C GLY A 109 3.21 2.34 -9.68
N ASN A 110 4.42 1.99 -10.13
CA ASN A 110 5.01 0.70 -9.81
C ASN A 110 5.40 0.66 -8.35
N ARG A 111 5.02 -0.40 -7.67
CA ARG A 111 5.20 -0.55 -6.23
C ARG A 111 6.27 -1.59 -5.92
N LEU A 112 7.24 -1.22 -5.09
CA LEU A 112 8.19 -2.16 -4.52
C LEU A 112 7.68 -2.59 -3.14
N GLY A 113 7.22 -3.83 -3.03
CA GLY A 113 6.77 -4.42 -1.78
C GLY A 113 7.88 -5.16 -1.06
N GLN A 114 7.52 -5.92 -0.01
CA GLN A 114 8.48 -6.64 0.85
C GLN A 114 8.99 -7.95 0.25
N GLY A 115 8.46 -8.40 -0.89
CA GLY A 115 8.98 -9.55 -1.62
C GLY A 115 8.14 -10.83 -1.56
N GLY A 116 7.13 -10.90 -0.69
CA GLY A 116 6.27 -12.08 -0.56
C GLY A 116 5.21 -12.24 -1.65
N GLY A 117 4.90 -11.16 -2.38
CA GLY A 117 3.91 -11.18 -3.46
C GLY A 117 2.45 -11.25 -3.01
N SER A 118 2.18 -11.15 -1.70
CA SER A 118 0.83 -11.29 -1.15
C SER A 118 -0.13 -10.22 -1.68
N TYR A 119 0.31 -8.95 -1.70
CA TYR A 119 -0.51 -7.87 -2.24
C TYR A 119 -0.67 -7.99 -3.75
N ASP A 120 0.37 -8.30 -4.51
CA ASP A 120 0.26 -8.45 -5.95
C ASP A 120 -0.78 -9.50 -6.34
N ARG A 121 -0.81 -10.63 -5.64
CA ARG A 121 -1.82 -11.67 -5.85
C ARG A 121 -3.22 -11.20 -5.47
N ALA A 122 -3.36 -10.54 -4.32
CA ALA A 122 -4.64 -10.03 -3.86
C ALA A 122 -5.21 -8.96 -4.81
N LEU A 123 -4.34 -8.04 -5.25
CA LEU A 123 -4.75 -6.89 -6.07
C LEU A 123 -5.22 -7.28 -7.48
N GLN A 124 -4.73 -8.40 -8.04
CA GLN A 124 -5.15 -8.86 -9.36
C GLN A 124 -6.67 -9.04 -9.48
N LYS A 125 -7.33 -9.40 -8.38
CA LYS A 125 -8.75 -9.72 -8.33
C LYS A 125 -9.62 -8.56 -7.85
N LEU A 126 -9.03 -7.44 -7.49
CA LEU A 126 -9.74 -6.33 -6.86
C LEU A 126 -9.94 -5.16 -7.82
N LYS A 127 -11.16 -4.62 -7.82
CA LYS A 127 -11.50 -3.38 -8.55
C LYS A 127 -11.39 -2.13 -7.68
N ALA A 128 -10.95 -2.29 -6.44
CA ALA A 128 -10.80 -1.19 -5.48
C ALA A 128 -9.78 -0.16 -5.96
N TRP A 129 -9.96 1.08 -5.50
CA TRP A 129 -8.92 2.10 -5.62
C TRP A 129 -7.74 1.73 -4.71
N LYS A 130 -6.53 1.73 -5.27
CA LYS A 130 -5.33 1.22 -4.62
C LYS A 130 -4.39 2.38 -4.31
N VAL A 131 -4.08 2.59 -3.04
CA VAL A 131 -3.19 3.65 -2.60
C VAL A 131 -2.11 3.09 -1.67
N ALA A 132 -0.85 3.43 -1.96
CA ALA A 132 0.28 3.03 -1.12
C ALA A 132 0.70 4.18 -0.21
N LEU A 133 1.09 3.84 1.03
CA LEU A 133 1.65 4.80 1.97
C LEU A 133 3.17 4.73 1.94
N VAL A 134 3.81 5.87 1.71
CA VAL A 134 5.26 6.00 1.66
C VAL A 134 5.71 7.31 2.31
N TYR A 135 6.98 7.39 2.67
CA TYR A 135 7.59 8.67 3.06
C TYR A 135 7.89 9.51 1.82
N PRO A 136 7.97 10.85 1.95
CA PRO A 136 8.26 11.72 0.79
C PRO A 136 9.49 11.28 -0.01
N GLY A 137 10.57 10.86 0.66
CA GLY A 137 11.78 10.39 0.01
C GLY A 137 11.66 9.03 -0.68
N GLU A 138 10.52 8.36 -0.58
CA GLU A 138 10.28 7.05 -1.19
C GLU A 138 9.45 7.14 -2.49
N LEU A 139 9.14 8.35 -2.93
CA LEU A 139 8.64 8.60 -4.28
C LEU A 139 9.83 8.92 -5.17
N THR A 140 10.01 8.17 -6.25
CA THR A 140 11.19 8.31 -7.12
C THR A 140 10.81 8.48 -8.59
N SER A 141 11.66 9.21 -9.33
CA SER A 141 11.60 9.27 -10.79
C SER A 141 12.30 8.07 -11.44
N GLU A 142 13.15 7.35 -10.67
CA GLU A 142 13.82 6.14 -11.14
C GLU A 142 12.82 4.99 -11.26
N ALA A 143 12.79 4.32 -12.41
CA ALA A 143 11.86 3.23 -12.65
C ALA A 143 12.18 2.01 -11.77
N ILE A 144 11.16 1.47 -11.11
CA ILE A 144 11.25 0.20 -10.39
C ILE A 144 11.14 -0.94 -11.42
N PRO A 145 12.04 -1.93 -11.39
CA PRO A 145 11.92 -3.09 -12.28
C PRO A 145 10.57 -3.75 -12.14
N ASN A 146 9.91 -4.03 -13.25
CA ASN A 146 8.55 -4.55 -13.28
C ASN A 146 8.52 -5.96 -13.87
N GLU A 147 7.80 -6.85 -13.21
CA GLU A 147 7.55 -8.21 -13.68
C GLU A 147 6.07 -8.35 -14.07
N PRO A 148 5.70 -9.33 -14.93
CA PRO A 148 4.32 -9.43 -15.42
C PRO A 148 3.25 -9.57 -14.36
N HIS A 149 3.60 -10.16 -13.19
CA HIS A 149 2.66 -10.34 -12.07
C HIS A 149 2.56 -9.12 -11.14
N ASP A 150 3.44 -8.15 -11.28
CA ASP A 150 3.44 -6.96 -10.43
C ASP A 150 2.22 -6.09 -10.72
N GLN A 151 1.57 -5.61 -9.65
CA GLN A 151 0.41 -4.76 -9.74
C GLN A 151 0.79 -3.32 -9.42
N ARG A 152 0.32 -2.39 -10.24
CA ARG A 152 0.50 -0.96 -10.01
C ARG A 152 -0.52 -0.46 -8.98
N VAL A 153 -0.19 0.66 -8.32
CA VAL A 153 -1.15 1.38 -7.50
C VAL A 153 -1.75 2.55 -8.27
N ASP A 154 -2.94 2.98 -7.87
CA ASP A 154 -3.62 4.15 -8.46
C ASP A 154 -3.08 5.45 -7.88
N ALA A 155 -2.56 5.40 -6.66
CA ALA A 155 -2.07 6.58 -5.97
C ALA A 155 -1.02 6.22 -4.93
N ALA A 156 -0.25 7.23 -4.52
CA ALA A 156 0.64 7.16 -3.36
C ALA A 156 0.37 8.34 -2.44
N ALA A 157 0.32 8.09 -1.15
CA ALA A 157 0.14 9.12 -0.13
C ALA A 157 1.40 9.25 0.72
N THR A 158 1.81 10.49 0.95
CA THR A 158 2.85 10.85 1.91
C THR A 158 2.26 11.74 2.99
N ALA A 159 3.06 12.17 3.96
CA ALA A 159 2.66 13.15 4.94
C ALA A 159 2.27 14.50 4.32
N GLU A 160 2.77 14.79 3.14
CA GLU A 160 2.63 16.11 2.51
C GLU A 160 1.63 16.14 1.35
N ILE A 161 1.56 15.08 0.55
CA ILE A 161 0.80 15.06 -0.70
C ILE A 161 0.12 13.72 -0.96
N LEU A 162 -0.90 13.76 -1.80
CA LEU A 162 -1.49 12.60 -2.46
C LEU A 162 -1.23 12.72 -3.96
N VAL A 163 -0.55 11.73 -4.52
CA VAL A 163 -0.24 11.67 -5.96
C VAL A 163 -1.10 10.58 -6.59
N ARG A 164 -1.85 10.95 -7.63
CA ARG A 164 -2.61 9.99 -8.44
C ARG A 164 -1.85 9.70 -9.73
N PHE A 165 -1.77 8.43 -10.10
CA PHE A 165 -1.08 7.99 -11.30
C PHE A 165 -2.10 7.80 -12.43
N THR A 166 -1.72 8.21 -13.64
CA THR A 166 -2.53 7.94 -14.82
C THR A 166 -2.32 6.50 -15.29
N ALA A 167 -3.38 5.88 -15.82
CA ALA A 167 -3.26 4.57 -16.42
C ALA A 167 -2.28 4.63 -17.60
N PRO A 168 -1.46 3.59 -17.83
CA PRO A 168 -0.61 3.55 -19.01
C PRO A 168 -1.48 3.47 -20.28
N ASN A 169 -1.08 4.22 -21.31
CA ASN A 169 -1.70 4.16 -22.61
C ASN A 169 -1.38 2.83 -23.31
#